data_7a8a4a81e4257ba08a5c5305eaa1d316
#
_entry.id   7a8a4a81e4257ba08a5c5305eaa1d316
#
_cell.length_a   1.000
_cell.length_b   1.000
_cell.length_c   1.000
_cell.angle_alpha   90.00
_cell.angle_beta   90.00
_cell.angle_gamma   90.00
#
_symmetry.space_group_name_H-M   'P 1'
#
loop_
_entity.id
_entity.type
_entity.pdbx_description
1 polymer ?
#
loop_
_entity_poly.entity_id
_entity_poly.type
_entity_poly.pdbx_seq_one_letter_code
_entity_poly.pdbx_strand_id
1 'polypeptide(L)'
;MKNAYLYLLIGTILMFFSLGMIGLDLIIHISGYALMIYAMSLLNEKYDCFTLTLASQFTVGLLLVEILQIGIARLLSSSTLFSILFITLILIVQLLIFYLIIKSEGDATESLAVQTYQQIDFFISIGLLVLYFCSYFSTFAYSLFAILDLCFFFFLLYVFYKLYQLHHRS
;
A
#
# COMPACT_ATOMS: atom_id res chain seq x y z
N MET A 1 19.50 7.27 -4.29
CA MET A 1 18.33 6.84 -5.07
C MET A 1 18.12 5.34 -5.08
N LYS A 2 19.13 4.52 -5.40
CA LYS A 2 19.00 3.05 -5.39
C LYS A 2 18.30 2.51 -4.14
N ASN A 3 18.60 3.08 -2.99
CA ASN A 3 18.08 2.62 -1.72
C ASN A 3 16.58 2.95 -1.53
N ALA A 4 16.05 4.03 -2.11
CA ALA A 4 14.64 4.41 -1.91
C ALA A 4 13.68 3.34 -2.45
N TYR A 5 13.88 2.86 -3.70
CA TYR A 5 13.04 1.80 -4.26
C TYR A 5 13.25 0.45 -3.57
N LEU A 6 14.46 0.18 -3.08
CA LEU A 6 14.72 -0.99 -2.26
C LEU A 6 13.95 -0.90 -0.92
N TYR A 7 13.92 0.27 -0.29
CA TYR A 7 13.14 0.48 0.93
C TYR A 7 11.63 0.42 0.68
N LEU A 8 11.13 0.92 -0.47
CA LEU A 8 9.74 0.74 -0.87
C LEU A 8 9.40 -0.75 -1.02
N LEU A 9 10.26 -1.50 -1.71
CA LEU A 9 10.07 -2.93 -1.93
C LEU A 9 10.06 -3.71 -0.60
N ILE A 10 11.05 -3.48 0.27
CA ILE A 10 11.11 -4.14 1.58
C ILE A 10 9.93 -3.69 2.45
N GLY A 11 9.61 -2.40 2.47
CA GLY A 11 8.48 -1.87 3.22
C GLY A 11 7.15 -2.50 2.79
N THR A 12 6.93 -2.66 1.47
CA THR A 12 5.75 -3.34 0.93
C THR A 12 5.70 -4.80 1.36
N ILE A 13 6.82 -5.53 1.30
CA ILE A 13 6.87 -6.93 1.77
C ILE A 13 6.48 -7.01 3.24
N LEU A 14 7.02 -6.13 4.09
CA LEU A 14 6.74 -6.14 5.52
C LEU A 14 5.27 -5.77 5.82
N MET A 15 4.66 -4.86 5.05
CA MET A 15 3.26 -4.51 5.21
C MET A 15 2.29 -5.66 4.89
N PHE A 16 2.62 -6.48 3.89
CA PHE A 16 1.77 -7.62 3.49
C PHE A 16 2.10 -8.90 4.25
N PHE A 17 3.20 -8.94 4.99
CA PHE A 17 3.65 -10.14 5.70
C PHE A 17 2.98 -10.22 7.07
N SER A 18 2.26 -11.31 7.34
CA SER A 18 1.68 -11.62 8.64
C SER A 18 2.09 -13.01 9.10
N LEU A 19 2.53 -13.12 10.34
CA LEU A 19 2.88 -14.40 11.00
C LEU A 19 1.70 -14.99 11.79
N GLY A 20 0.57 -14.27 11.88
CA GLY A 20 -0.57 -14.63 12.71
C GLY A 20 -0.31 -14.43 14.22
N MET A 21 0.73 -13.66 14.57
CA MET A 21 1.10 -13.31 15.96
C MET A 21 0.95 -11.81 16.17
N ILE A 22 -0.13 -11.38 16.79
CA ILE A 22 -0.59 -9.97 16.88
C ILE A 22 0.55 -8.99 17.23
N GLY A 23 1.39 -9.31 18.22
CA GLY A 23 2.47 -8.42 18.64
C GLY A 23 3.62 -8.32 17.64
N LEU A 24 3.99 -9.44 17.00
CA LEU A 24 5.04 -9.48 15.98
C LEU A 24 4.55 -8.86 14.67
N ASP A 25 3.32 -9.15 14.26
CA ASP A 25 2.72 -8.58 13.05
C ASP A 25 2.68 -7.05 13.16
N LEU A 26 2.32 -6.52 14.33
CA LEU A 26 2.35 -5.08 14.57
C LEU A 26 3.75 -4.48 14.37
N ILE A 27 4.80 -5.10 14.94
CA ILE A 27 6.19 -4.61 14.80
C ILE A 27 6.62 -4.66 13.33
N ILE A 28 6.26 -5.72 12.62
CA ILE A 28 6.58 -5.92 11.20
C ILE A 28 5.88 -4.84 10.36
N HIS A 29 4.58 -4.60 10.57
CA HIS A 29 3.81 -3.58 9.85
C HIS A 29 4.34 -2.17 10.14
N ILE A 30 4.59 -1.82 11.41
CA ILE A 30 5.20 -0.53 11.79
C ILE A 30 6.54 -0.33 11.08
N SER A 31 7.38 -1.36 11.04
CA SER A 31 8.66 -1.31 10.35
C SER A 31 8.49 -1.12 8.83
N GLY A 32 7.48 -1.77 8.24
CA GLY A 32 7.11 -1.61 6.83
C GLY A 32 6.69 -0.18 6.50
N TYR A 33 5.77 0.40 7.29
CA TYR A 33 5.35 1.79 7.12
C TYR A 33 6.50 2.78 7.31
N ALA A 34 7.35 2.57 8.33
CA ALA A 34 8.52 3.43 8.58
C ALA A 34 9.50 3.43 7.39
N LEU A 35 9.78 2.26 6.80
CA LEU A 35 10.61 2.16 5.60
C LEU A 35 9.98 2.84 4.39
N MET A 36 8.67 2.73 4.20
CA MET A 36 7.96 3.41 3.11
C MET A 36 8.02 4.93 3.28
N ILE A 37 7.77 5.45 4.48
CA ILE A 37 7.87 6.90 4.77
C ILE A 37 9.30 7.39 4.48
N TYR A 38 10.31 6.67 4.94
CA TYR A 38 11.71 7.01 4.69
C TYR A 38 12.05 6.99 3.19
N ALA A 39 11.58 5.98 2.48
CA ALA A 39 11.77 5.88 1.04
C ALA A 39 11.14 7.06 0.28
N MET A 40 9.89 7.41 0.64
CA MET A 40 9.18 8.54 0.04
C MET A 40 9.86 9.87 0.35
N SER A 41 10.44 10.05 1.55
CA SER A 41 11.21 11.25 1.86
C SER A 41 12.45 11.38 0.98
N LEU A 42 13.19 10.27 0.75
CA LEU A 42 14.35 10.26 -0.14
C LEU A 42 13.98 10.54 -1.61
N LEU A 43 12.82 10.06 -2.06
CA LEU A 43 12.33 10.37 -3.40
C LEU A 43 11.86 11.83 -3.51
N ASN A 44 11.22 12.36 -2.48
CA ASN A 44 10.72 13.72 -2.45
C ASN A 44 11.85 14.76 -2.42
N GLU A 45 12.95 14.48 -1.74
CA GLU A 45 14.17 15.31 -1.78
C GLU A 45 14.68 15.53 -3.21
N LYS A 46 14.42 14.57 -4.10
CA LYS A 46 14.87 14.65 -5.50
C LYS A 46 13.83 15.24 -6.43
N TYR A 47 12.58 14.82 -6.30
CA TYR A 47 11.52 15.14 -7.27
C TYR A 47 10.70 16.36 -6.87
N ASP A 48 10.77 16.78 -5.60
CA ASP A 48 9.95 17.86 -5.00
C ASP A 48 8.47 17.74 -5.42
N CYS A 49 7.92 16.54 -5.25
CA CYS A 49 6.62 16.19 -5.81
C CYS A 49 5.54 16.17 -4.72
N PHE A 50 4.51 17.00 -4.88
CA PHE A 50 3.38 17.08 -3.95
C PHE A 50 2.69 15.70 -3.74
N THR A 51 2.63 14.85 -4.76
CA THR A 51 2.02 13.52 -4.66
C THR A 51 2.78 12.60 -3.70
N LEU A 52 4.12 12.68 -3.65
CA LEU A 52 4.94 11.94 -2.68
C LEU A 52 4.75 12.45 -1.25
N THR A 53 4.66 13.77 -1.09
CA THR A 53 4.38 14.37 0.22
C THR A 53 3.01 13.90 0.74
N LEU A 54 2.00 13.89 -0.12
CA LEU A 54 0.65 13.42 0.22
C LEU A 54 0.65 11.92 0.55
N ALA A 55 1.33 11.09 -0.25
CA ALA A 55 1.47 9.65 0.02
C ALA A 55 2.15 9.39 1.37
N SER A 56 3.21 10.15 1.69
CA SER A 56 3.91 10.05 2.98
C SER A 56 3.00 10.41 4.15
N GLN A 57 2.19 11.48 4.04
CA GLN A 57 1.23 11.88 5.07
C GLN A 57 0.16 10.80 5.30
N PHE A 58 -0.38 10.21 4.24
CA PHE A 58 -1.33 9.10 4.37
C PHE A 58 -0.68 7.86 5.02
N THR A 59 0.57 7.57 4.69
CA THR A 59 1.32 6.45 5.29
C THR A 59 1.55 6.69 6.79
N VAL A 60 1.86 7.92 7.20
CA VAL A 60 1.93 8.29 8.63
C VAL A 60 0.56 8.13 9.30
N GLY A 61 -0.51 8.54 8.63
CA GLY A 61 -1.88 8.33 9.12
C GLY A 61 -2.21 6.86 9.35
N LEU A 62 -1.87 5.97 8.40
CA LEU A 62 -2.06 4.52 8.56
C LEU A 62 -1.19 3.94 9.67
N LEU A 63 0.05 4.38 9.80
CA LEU A 63 0.92 3.98 10.90
C LEU A 63 0.30 4.31 12.26
N LEU A 64 -0.27 5.50 12.41
CA LEU A 64 -0.97 5.89 13.64
C LEU A 64 -2.22 5.03 13.87
N VAL A 65 -2.99 4.74 12.82
CA VAL A 65 -4.15 3.85 12.89
C VAL A 65 -3.74 2.45 13.35
N GLU A 66 -2.67 1.89 12.80
CA GLU A 66 -2.14 0.57 13.17
C GLU A 66 -1.76 0.52 14.66
N ILE A 67 -1.10 1.55 15.17
CA ILE A 67 -0.74 1.65 16.60
C ILE A 67 -2.00 1.76 17.48
N LEU A 68 -2.98 2.57 17.06
CA LEU A 68 -4.21 2.79 17.81
C LEU A 68 -5.16 1.59 17.74
N GLN A 69 -5.06 0.73 16.72
CA GLN A 69 -5.94 -0.41 16.49
C GLN A 69 -5.95 -1.37 17.69
N ILE A 70 -4.85 -1.51 18.42
CA ILE A 70 -4.79 -2.31 19.64
C ILE A 70 -5.76 -1.78 20.72
N GLY A 71 -5.84 -0.45 20.86
CA GLY A 71 -6.76 0.20 21.79
C GLY A 71 -8.22 0.21 21.32
N ILE A 72 -8.40 0.36 19.99
CA ILE A 72 -9.71 0.51 19.35
C ILE A 72 -10.35 -0.86 19.06
N ALA A 73 -9.59 -1.96 18.99
CA ALA A 73 -10.10 -3.30 18.71
C ALA A 73 -11.27 -3.71 19.62
N ARG A 74 -11.26 -3.27 20.90
CA ARG A 74 -12.37 -3.49 21.83
C ARG A 74 -13.63 -2.69 21.47
N LEU A 75 -13.47 -1.51 20.87
CA LEU A 75 -14.58 -0.67 20.44
C LEU A 75 -15.14 -1.16 19.09
N LEU A 76 -14.27 -1.64 18.20
CA LEU A 76 -14.64 -2.19 16.90
C LEU A 76 -15.46 -3.48 17.01
N SER A 77 -15.21 -4.28 18.05
CA SER A 77 -15.96 -5.52 18.30
C SER A 77 -17.44 -5.31 18.65
N SER A 78 -17.84 -4.07 18.98
CA SER A 78 -19.20 -3.74 19.41
C SER A 78 -20.18 -3.47 18.25
N SER A 79 -19.71 -3.19 17.03
CA SER A 79 -20.54 -2.90 15.85
C SER A 79 -19.92 -3.42 14.57
N THR A 80 -20.57 -4.42 13.97
CA THR A 80 -20.13 -5.03 12.70
C THR A 80 -20.05 -3.99 11.57
N LEU A 81 -21.01 -3.08 11.49
CA LEU A 81 -21.06 -2.05 10.45
C LEU A 81 -19.90 -1.06 10.58
N PHE A 82 -19.57 -0.65 11.81
CA PHE A 82 -18.45 0.24 12.05
C PHE A 82 -17.11 -0.43 11.66
N SER A 83 -16.93 -1.71 11.99
CA SER A 83 -15.74 -2.49 11.61
C SER A 83 -15.58 -2.57 10.09
N ILE A 84 -16.67 -2.83 9.36
CA ILE A 84 -16.67 -2.89 7.90
C ILE A 84 -16.23 -1.55 7.31
N LEU A 85 -16.84 -0.45 7.74
CA LEU A 85 -16.51 0.89 7.24
C LEU A 85 -15.06 1.27 7.54
N PHE A 86 -14.58 0.94 8.74
CA PHE A 86 -13.22 1.24 9.16
C PHE A 86 -12.17 0.47 8.35
N ILE A 87 -12.35 -0.84 8.15
CA ILE A 87 -11.43 -1.65 7.33
C ILE A 87 -11.48 -1.20 5.86
N THR A 88 -12.68 -0.88 5.35
CA THR A 88 -12.81 -0.32 3.99
C THR A 88 -12.02 0.97 3.83
N LEU A 89 -12.08 1.88 4.80
CA LEU A 89 -11.33 3.13 4.77
C LEU A 89 -9.81 2.87 4.75
N ILE A 90 -9.33 1.96 5.59
CA ILE A 90 -7.91 1.55 5.60
C ILE A 90 -7.48 1.03 4.23
N LEU A 91 -8.26 0.13 3.64
CA LEU A 91 -7.98 -0.43 2.31
C LEU A 91 -7.92 0.67 1.24
N ILE A 92 -8.88 1.59 1.22
CA ILE A 92 -8.89 2.72 0.27
C ILE A 92 -7.62 3.56 0.42
N VAL A 93 -7.22 3.89 1.65
CA VAL A 93 -6.02 4.70 1.89
C VAL A 93 -4.75 3.94 1.47
N GLN A 94 -4.64 2.64 1.73
CA GLN A 94 -3.51 1.81 1.27
C GLN A 94 -3.39 1.81 -0.25
N LEU A 95 -4.47 1.54 -0.97
CA LEU A 95 -4.50 1.55 -2.43
C LEU A 95 -4.13 2.93 -2.99
N LEU A 96 -4.63 4.00 -2.37
CA LEU A 96 -4.31 5.38 -2.76
C LEU A 96 -2.81 5.69 -2.58
N ILE A 97 -2.17 5.22 -1.52
CA ILE A 97 -0.73 5.41 -1.28
C ILE A 97 0.08 4.82 -2.45
N PHE A 98 -0.17 3.56 -2.81
CA PHE A 98 0.54 2.91 -3.91
C PHE A 98 0.30 3.62 -5.24
N TYR A 99 -0.95 4.00 -5.54
CA TYR A 99 -1.28 4.80 -6.70
C TYR A 99 -0.51 6.12 -6.76
N LEU A 100 -0.42 6.85 -5.66
CA LEU A 100 0.29 8.13 -5.60
C LEU A 100 1.81 7.97 -5.79
N ILE A 101 2.41 6.89 -5.25
CA ILE A 101 3.83 6.58 -5.44
C ILE A 101 4.12 6.29 -6.92
N ILE A 102 3.32 5.43 -7.57
CA ILE A 102 3.51 5.08 -8.99
C ILE A 102 3.26 6.31 -9.87
N LYS A 103 2.24 7.12 -9.53
CA LYS A 103 1.93 8.35 -10.24
C LYS A 103 3.09 9.34 -10.18
N SER A 104 3.66 9.55 -9.01
CA SER A 104 4.79 10.50 -8.84
C SER A 104 5.99 10.13 -9.72
N GLU A 105 6.25 8.83 -9.89
CA GLU A 105 7.28 8.34 -10.81
C GLU A 105 6.90 8.57 -12.28
N GLY A 106 5.64 8.35 -12.63
CA GLY A 106 5.14 8.63 -13.99
C GLY A 106 5.31 10.09 -14.36
N ASP A 107 4.95 10.99 -13.45
CA ASP A 107 5.07 12.45 -13.63
C ASP A 107 6.56 12.88 -13.70
N ALA A 108 7.44 12.24 -12.91
CA ALA A 108 8.86 12.59 -12.87
C ALA A 108 9.68 12.04 -14.05
N THR A 109 9.30 10.89 -14.62
CA THR A 109 10.09 10.21 -15.65
C THR A 109 9.49 10.34 -17.06
N GLU A 110 8.24 10.80 -17.17
CA GLU A 110 7.45 10.83 -18.42
C GLU A 110 7.43 9.47 -19.16
N SER A 111 7.70 8.38 -18.43
CA SER A 111 7.86 7.04 -18.99
C SER A 111 6.49 6.41 -19.31
N LEU A 112 6.26 6.05 -20.56
CA LEU A 112 5.05 5.34 -20.99
C LEU A 112 4.83 4.04 -20.22
N ALA A 113 5.90 3.32 -19.88
CA ALA A 113 5.83 2.10 -19.07
C ALA A 113 5.29 2.37 -17.68
N VAL A 114 5.72 3.45 -17.02
CA VAL A 114 5.24 3.81 -15.66
C VAL A 114 3.78 4.27 -15.72
N GLN A 115 3.38 5.01 -16.74
CA GLN A 115 1.97 5.38 -16.96
C GLN A 115 1.09 4.14 -17.15
N THR A 116 1.59 3.11 -17.86
CA THR A 116 0.88 1.83 -17.99
C THR A 116 0.74 1.14 -16.63
N TYR A 117 1.78 1.13 -15.77
CA TYR A 117 1.70 0.56 -14.43
C TYR A 117 0.68 1.32 -13.56
N GLN A 118 0.61 2.63 -13.68
CA GLN A 118 -0.38 3.45 -12.98
C GLN A 118 -1.82 3.10 -13.38
N GLN A 119 -2.08 2.88 -14.67
CA GLN A 119 -3.40 2.45 -15.14
C GLN A 119 -3.76 1.06 -14.63
N ILE A 120 -2.82 0.11 -14.66
CA ILE A 120 -3.02 -1.24 -14.15
C ILE A 120 -3.32 -1.20 -12.65
N ASP A 121 -2.54 -0.44 -11.88
CA ASP A 121 -2.74 -0.24 -10.43
C ASP A 121 -4.16 0.29 -10.14
N PHE A 122 -4.61 1.30 -10.88
CA PHE A 122 -5.93 1.88 -10.73
C PHE A 122 -7.06 0.84 -10.97
N PHE A 123 -6.97 0.05 -12.06
CA PHE A 123 -7.97 -0.97 -12.35
C PHE A 123 -7.98 -2.11 -11.33
N ILE A 124 -6.82 -2.58 -10.88
CA ILE A 124 -6.72 -3.61 -9.84
C ILE A 124 -7.30 -3.07 -8.52
N SER A 125 -7.00 -1.82 -8.17
CA SER A 125 -7.52 -1.17 -6.95
C SER A 125 -9.05 -1.09 -6.94
N ILE A 126 -9.67 -0.71 -8.06
CA ILE A 126 -11.14 -0.73 -8.19
C ILE A 126 -11.67 -2.17 -8.05
N GLY A 127 -11.04 -3.14 -8.70
CA GLY A 127 -11.41 -4.55 -8.61
C GLY A 127 -11.36 -5.07 -7.17
N LEU A 128 -10.30 -4.74 -6.44
CA LEU A 128 -10.15 -5.09 -5.01
C LEU A 128 -11.26 -4.50 -4.16
N LEU A 129 -11.59 -3.21 -4.33
CA LEU A 129 -12.67 -2.56 -3.58
C LEU A 129 -14.02 -3.21 -3.85
N VAL A 130 -14.34 -3.48 -5.12
CA VAL A 130 -15.60 -4.13 -5.50
C VAL A 130 -15.69 -5.54 -4.90
N LEU A 131 -14.64 -6.36 -5.03
CA LEU A 131 -14.61 -7.71 -4.48
C LEU A 131 -14.64 -7.73 -2.96
N TYR A 132 -13.98 -6.75 -2.30
CA TYR A 132 -14.05 -6.59 -0.85
C TYR A 132 -15.51 -6.38 -0.40
N PHE A 133 -16.26 -5.46 -1.04
CA PHE A 133 -17.68 -5.29 -0.73
C PHE A 133 -18.51 -6.55 -1.00
N CYS A 134 -18.29 -7.20 -2.13
CA CYS A 134 -18.99 -8.44 -2.47
C CYS A 134 -18.68 -9.60 -1.53
N SER A 135 -17.51 -9.60 -0.87
CA SER A 135 -17.07 -10.66 0.04
C SER A 135 -17.96 -10.79 1.28
N TYR A 136 -18.65 -9.72 1.67
CA TYR A 136 -19.65 -9.77 2.76
C TYR A 136 -20.92 -10.56 2.41
N PHE A 137 -21.18 -10.76 1.12
CA PHE A 137 -22.40 -11.43 0.64
C PHE A 137 -22.12 -12.81 0.06
N SER A 138 -20.86 -13.15 -0.22
CA SER A 138 -20.49 -14.38 -0.92
C SER A 138 -19.08 -14.84 -0.54
N THR A 139 -18.97 -16.11 -0.09
CA THR A 139 -17.69 -16.78 0.17
C THR A 139 -16.84 -16.90 -1.09
N PHE A 140 -17.49 -17.04 -2.26
CA PHE A 140 -16.80 -17.06 -3.55
C PHE A 140 -16.13 -15.70 -3.84
N ALA A 141 -16.82 -14.58 -3.59
CA ALA A 141 -16.24 -13.24 -3.74
C ALA A 141 -15.06 -13.01 -2.78
N TYR A 142 -15.13 -13.55 -1.55
CA TYR A 142 -14.01 -13.52 -0.60
C TYR A 142 -12.78 -14.25 -1.15
N SER A 143 -12.95 -15.44 -1.73
CA SER A 143 -11.84 -16.18 -2.33
C SER A 143 -11.23 -15.44 -3.52
N LEU A 144 -12.05 -14.82 -4.38
CA LEU A 144 -11.58 -13.99 -5.49
C LEU A 144 -10.83 -12.74 -4.99
N PHE A 145 -11.33 -12.11 -3.94
CA PHE A 145 -10.65 -10.97 -3.31
C PHE A 145 -9.25 -11.37 -2.84
N ALA A 146 -9.11 -12.47 -2.11
CA ALA A 146 -7.83 -12.96 -1.61
C ALA A 146 -6.83 -13.27 -2.75
N ILE A 147 -7.29 -13.86 -3.85
CA ILE A 147 -6.47 -14.12 -5.03
C ILE A 147 -6.02 -12.81 -5.69
N LEU A 148 -6.95 -11.87 -5.88
CA LEU A 148 -6.63 -10.58 -6.52
C LEU A 148 -5.68 -9.74 -5.64
N ASP A 149 -5.85 -9.77 -4.31
CA ASP A 149 -4.96 -9.10 -3.35
C ASP A 149 -3.53 -9.66 -3.42
N LEU A 150 -3.40 -10.98 -3.50
CA LEU A 150 -2.11 -11.64 -3.72
C LEU A 150 -1.49 -11.26 -5.07
N CYS A 151 -2.27 -11.21 -6.14
CA CYS A 151 -1.81 -10.74 -7.45
C CYS A 151 -1.36 -9.29 -7.40
N PHE A 152 -2.09 -8.43 -6.69
CA PHE A 152 -1.75 -7.04 -6.49
C PHE A 152 -0.42 -6.89 -5.73
N PHE A 153 -0.20 -7.66 -4.68
CA PHE A 153 1.08 -7.69 -3.97
C PHE A 153 2.25 -8.01 -4.91
N PHE A 154 2.16 -9.09 -5.71
CA PHE A 154 3.22 -9.42 -6.67
C PHE A 154 3.39 -8.36 -7.76
N PHE A 155 2.31 -7.73 -8.19
CA PHE A 155 2.37 -6.61 -9.13
C PHE A 155 3.16 -5.43 -8.54
N LEU A 156 2.90 -5.02 -7.30
CA LEU A 156 3.65 -3.96 -6.62
C LEU A 156 5.14 -4.30 -6.50
N LEU A 157 5.48 -5.54 -6.10
CA LEU A 157 6.87 -5.99 -6.03
C LEU A 157 7.56 -5.91 -7.40
N TYR A 158 6.86 -6.31 -8.46
CA TYR A 158 7.38 -6.22 -9.82
C TYR A 158 7.61 -4.76 -10.24
N VAL A 159 6.67 -3.87 -9.98
CA VAL A 159 6.79 -2.44 -10.32
C VAL A 159 7.98 -1.81 -9.58
N PHE A 160 8.07 -1.97 -8.27
CA PHE A 160 9.17 -1.39 -7.48
C PHE A 160 10.52 -1.98 -7.85
N TYR A 161 10.59 -3.28 -8.18
CA TYR A 161 11.81 -3.88 -8.69
C TYR A 161 12.20 -3.31 -10.06
N LYS A 162 11.25 -3.07 -10.96
CA LYS A 162 11.51 -2.44 -12.27
C LYS A 162 11.98 -0.99 -12.11
N LEU A 163 11.36 -0.21 -11.23
CA LEU A 163 11.80 1.14 -10.89
C LEU A 163 13.21 1.14 -10.30
N TYR A 164 13.52 0.21 -9.42
CA TYR A 164 14.87 0.00 -8.90
C TYR A 164 15.88 -0.27 -10.03
N GLN A 165 15.56 -1.16 -10.99
CA GLN A 165 16.42 -1.46 -12.13
C GLN A 165 16.65 -0.26 -13.05
N LEU A 166 15.59 0.52 -13.35
CA LEU A 166 15.69 1.71 -14.17
C LEU A 166 16.68 2.73 -13.61
N HIS A 167 16.63 2.95 -12.31
CA HIS A 167 17.50 3.89 -11.62
C HIS A 167 18.87 3.29 -11.22
N HIS A 168 19.09 2.00 -11.45
CA HIS A 168 20.39 1.36 -11.26
C HIS A 168 21.29 1.49 -12.50
N ARG A 169 20.67 1.64 -13.69
CA ARG A 169 21.39 1.69 -14.98
C ARG A 169 21.71 3.12 -15.44
N SER A 170 21.13 4.12 -14.81
CA SER A 170 21.44 5.55 -15.01
C SER A 170 22.49 6.04 -13.99
#